data_c58f6a134d54f1fd94c33f94c440b368
#
_entry.id   c58f6a134d54f1fd94c33f94c440b368
#
_cell.length_a   1.000
_cell.length_b   1.000
_cell.length_c   1.000
_cell.angle_alpha   90.00
_cell.angle_beta   90.00
_cell.angle_gamma   90.00
#
_symmetry.space_group_name_H-M   'P 1'
#
loop_
_entity.id
_entity.type
_entity.pdbx_description
1 polymer ?
#
loop_
_entity_poly.entity_id
_entity_poly.type
_entity_poly.pdbx_seq_one_letter_code
_entity_poly.pdbx_strand_id
1 'polypeptide(L)'
;YATSQGFPWWTAPVLASTIFAGSMEFVTIGLLMAGFDPVNTFMLTLFVNGRHFFYGLSALQRYVNMGWKWFPTVAWMCDESFAINVSTKLPDDVDEKWFYFHVSWLNYIFWVVSTLVGGLFGDLLASVDLRGIGFVLPGLFIVIFLEMLFNAKSNNIRGLGAVGAVVALAMLLLTGKSLFMLASMGCMLVVCYIAYKWGGVHLD
;
A
#
# COMPACT_ATOMS: atom_id res chain seq x y z
N TYR A 1 -5.36 19.29 1.37
CA TYR A 1 -6.38 18.88 2.37
C TYR A 1 -6.02 19.40 3.77
N ALA A 2 -4.84 19.14 4.33
CA ALA A 2 -4.49 19.62 5.67
C ALA A 2 -4.67 21.14 5.80
N THR A 3 -4.17 21.91 4.85
CA THR A 3 -4.31 23.37 4.80
C THR A 3 -5.78 23.81 4.68
N SER A 4 -6.60 23.13 3.89
CA SER A 4 -8.02 23.43 3.77
C SER A 4 -8.82 23.15 5.06
N GLN A 5 -8.26 22.35 5.97
CA GLN A 5 -8.80 22.12 7.31
C GLN A 5 -8.24 23.07 8.40
N GLY A 6 -7.45 24.07 7.99
CA GLY A 6 -6.86 25.06 8.88
C GLY A 6 -5.51 24.69 9.50
N PHE A 7 -4.93 23.57 9.12
CA PHE A 7 -3.58 23.20 9.59
C PHE A 7 -2.48 23.95 8.84
N PRO A 8 -1.34 24.24 9.49
CA PRO A 8 -0.19 24.86 8.83
C PRO A 8 0.31 24.01 7.67
N TRP A 9 0.91 24.63 6.65
CA TRP A 9 1.44 23.96 5.46
C TRP A 9 2.45 22.84 5.75
N TRP A 10 3.22 22.94 6.83
CA TRP A 10 4.20 21.94 7.25
C TRP A 10 3.60 20.67 7.86
N THR A 11 2.32 20.67 8.22
CA THR A 11 1.63 19.50 8.81
C THR A 11 1.66 18.31 7.86
N ALA A 12 1.36 18.52 6.58
CA ALA A 12 1.35 17.42 5.60
C ALA A 12 2.72 16.76 5.42
N PRO A 13 3.84 17.48 5.18
CA PRO A 13 5.15 16.85 5.09
C PRO A 13 5.63 16.21 6.40
N VAL A 14 5.25 16.72 7.57
CA VAL A 14 5.55 16.05 8.85
C VAL A 14 4.81 14.72 8.97
N LEU A 15 3.51 14.68 8.66
CA LEU A 15 2.74 13.44 8.65
C LEU A 15 3.31 12.45 7.64
N ALA A 16 3.62 12.91 6.42
CA ALA A 16 4.21 12.08 5.37
C ALA A 16 5.57 11.47 5.77
N SER A 17 6.42 12.25 6.44
CA SER A 17 7.73 11.76 6.88
C SER A 17 7.68 10.81 8.07
N THR A 18 6.66 10.92 8.93
CA THR A 18 6.55 10.15 10.18
C THR A 18 5.62 8.95 10.07
N ILE A 19 4.50 9.08 9.36
CA ILE A 19 3.48 8.02 9.21
C ILE A 19 3.74 7.19 7.95
N PHE A 20 4.08 7.86 6.84
CA PHE A 20 4.34 7.25 5.54
C PHE A 20 3.25 6.25 5.10
N ALA A 21 2.00 6.61 5.29
CA ALA A 21 0.83 5.83 4.93
C ALA A 21 -0.32 6.77 4.55
N GLY A 22 -0.51 7.03 3.25
CA GLY A 22 -1.40 8.09 2.74
C GLY A 22 -2.81 8.05 3.31
N SER A 23 -3.45 6.88 3.37
CA SER A 23 -4.79 6.74 3.97
C SER A 23 -4.78 7.12 5.46
N MET A 24 -3.74 6.75 6.19
CA MET A 24 -3.63 7.09 7.62
C MET A 24 -3.31 8.56 7.85
N GLU A 25 -2.58 9.21 6.96
CA GLU A 25 -2.31 10.66 7.00
C GLU A 25 -3.62 11.47 6.93
N PHE A 26 -4.54 11.11 6.03
CA PHE A 26 -5.87 11.72 5.95
C PHE A 26 -6.70 11.47 7.20
N VAL A 27 -6.69 10.24 7.70
CA VAL A 27 -7.38 9.85 8.93
C VAL A 27 -6.85 10.61 10.14
N THR A 28 -5.53 10.77 10.23
CA THR A 28 -4.86 11.49 11.34
C THR A 28 -5.33 12.95 11.42
N ILE A 29 -5.49 13.63 10.29
CA ILE A 29 -6.04 14.99 10.27
C ILE A 29 -7.44 15.01 10.87
N GLY A 30 -8.31 14.06 10.51
CA GLY A 30 -9.64 13.93 11.08
C GLY A 30 -9.61 13.65 12.59
N LEU A 31 -8.71 12.79 13.06
CA LEU A 31 -8.54 12.48 14.49
C LEU A 31 -8.05 13.69 15.29
N LEU A 32 -7.13 14.48 14.74
CA LEU A 32 -6.66 15.71 15.37
C LEU A 32 -7.78 16.76 15.52
N MET A 33 -8.74 16.79 14.58
CA MET A 33 -9.91 17.68 14.65
C MET A 33 -10.98 17.20 15.65
N ALA A 34 -11.17 15.89 15.75
CA ALA A 34 -12.22 15.29 16.60
C ALA A 34 -11.81 15.17 18.09
N GLY A 35 -10.56 15.42 18.41
CA GLY A 35 -9.98 15.13 19.72
C GLY A 35 -9.29 13.77 19.77
N PHE A 36 -8.07 13.73 20.29
CA PHE A 36 -7.23 12.54 20.28
C PHE A 36 -7.69 11.51 21.30
N ASP A 37 -8.13 10.35 20.82
CA ASP A 37 -8.38 9.14 21.61
C ASP A 37 -7.35 8.07 21.24
N PRO A 38 -6.42 7.72 22.15
CA PRO A 38 -5.35 6.75 21.85
C PRO A 38 -5.87 5.36 21.46
N VAL A 39 -6.92 4.87 22.12
CA VAL A 39 -7.48 3.52 21.89
C VAL A 39 -8.13 3.44 20.51
N ASN A 40 -8.99 4.41 20.20
CA ASN A 40 -9.64 4.49 18.91
C ASN A 40 -8.63 4.70 17.78
N THR A 41 -7.63 5.57 18.00
CA THR A 41 -6.55 5.80 17.04
C THR A 41 -5.75 4.52 16.77
N PHE A 42 -5.40 3.76 17.82
CA PHE A 42 -4.68 2.48 17.67
C PHE A 42 -5.50 1.47 16.88
N MET A 43 -6.78 1.27 17.22
CA MET A 43 -7.66 0.34 16.51
C MET A 43 -7.82 0.74 15.05
N LEU A 44 -8.06 2.01 14.79
CA LEU A 44 -8.22 2.51 13.42
C LEU A 44 -6.94 2.35 12.60
N THR A 45 -5.78 2.64 13.20
CA THR A 45 -4.46 2.42 12.56
C THR A 45 -4.25 0.95 12.22
N LEU A 46 -4.59 0.04 13.14
CA LEU A 46 -4.48 -1.39 12.91
C LEU A 46 -5.39 -1.84 11.75
N PHE A 47 -6.62 -1.33 11.69
CA PHE A 47 -7.55 -1.66 10.61
C PHE A 47 -7.10 -1.10 9.25
N VAL A 48 -6.66 0.14 9.21
CA VAL A 48 -6.24 0.80 7.96
C VAL A 48 -4.91 0.24 7.44
N ASN A 49 -3.93 0.04 8.35
CA ASN A 49 -2.57 -0.37 7.99
C ASN A 49 -2.31 -1.88 8.13
N GLY A 50 -3.30 -2.67 8.54
CA GLY A 50 -3.14 -4.12 8.73
C GLY A 50 -2.59 -4.87 7.51
N ARG A 51 -2.81 -4.34 6.31
CA ARG A 51 -2.25 -4.85 5.05
C ARG A 51 -0.71 -4.89 5.04
N HIS A 52 -0.04 -3.94 5.69
CA HIS A 52 1.43 -3.90 5.76
C HIS A 52 2.03 -5.12 6.46
N PHE A 53 1.30 -5.73 7.41
CA PHE A 53 1.70 -7.00 8.02
C PHE A 53 1.84 -8.10 6.97
N PHE A 54 0.90 -8.18 6.03
CA PHE A 54 0.93 -9.18 4.95
C PHE A 54 2.01 -8.88 3.91
N TYR A 55 2.28 -7.61 3.62
CA TYR A 55 3.40 -7.22 2.76
C TYR A 55 4.72 -7.65 3.38
N GLY A 56 4.93 -7.38 4.67
CA GLY A 56 6.11 -7.81 5.41
C GLY A 56 6.28 -9.32 5.36
N LEU A 57 5.22 -10.09 5.60
CA LEU A 57 5.24 -11.56 5.54
C LEU A 57 5.60 -12.08 4.14
N SER A 58 5.01 -11.51 3.09
CA SER A 58 5.27 -11.89 1.70
C SER A 58 6.67 -11.52 1.22
N ALA A 59 7.23 -10.43 1.74
CA ALA A 59 8.54 -9.92 1.37
C ALA A 59 9.70 -10.50 2.21
N LEU A 60 9.42 -11.27 3.26
CA LEU A 60 10.43 -11.79 4.20
C LEU A 60 11.60 -12.47 3.49
N GLN A 61 11.32 -13.36 2.54
CA GLN A 61 12.37 -14.11 1.84
C GLN A 61 13.18 -13.21 0.89
N ARG A 62 12.57 -12.19 0.31
CA ARG A 62 13.24 -11.26 -0.62
C ARG A 62 14.21 -10.32 0.10
N TYR A 63 13.88 -9.95 1.34
CA TYR A 63 14.65 -8.97 2.11
C TYR A 63 15.68 -9.60 3.06
N VAL A 64 15.89 -10.93 2.96
CA VAL A 64 16.94 -11.62 3.70
C VAL A 64 18.32 -11.15 3.24
N ASN A 65 19.24 -11.02 4.21
CA ASN A 65 20.66 -10.67 3.95
C ASN A 65 20.88 -9.30 3.28
N MET A 66 19.98 -8.34 3.46
CA MET A 66 20.15 -6.97 2.96
C MET A 66 21.12 -6.10 3.77
N GLY A 67 21.59 -6.60 4.93
CA GLY A 67 22.44 -5.83 5.83
C GLY A 67 21.72 -4.58 6.34
N TRP A 68 22.42 -3.44 6.40
CA TRP A 68 21.86 -2.16 6.85
C TRP A 68 20.70 -1.63 5.98
N LYS A 69 20.63 -2.04 4.71
CA LYS A 69 19.57 -1.66 3.77
C LYS A 69 18.21 -2.22 4.17
N TRP A 70 18.17 -3.31 4.94
CA TRP A 70 16.94 -3.95 5.41
C TRP A 70 16.02 -2.99 6.15
N PHE A 71 16.57 -2.28 7.15
CA PHE A 71 15.77 -1.39 7.98
C PHE A 71 15.06 -0.29 7.18
N PRO A 72 15.74 0.54 6.37
CA PRO A 72 15.06 1.56 5.57
C PRO A 72 14.13 0.97 4.51
N THR A 73 14.46 -0.17 3.90
CA THR A 73 13.58 -0.82 2.91
C THR A 73 12.26 -1.25 3.54
N VAL A 74 12.28 -1.78 4.76
CA VAL A 74 11.07 -2.20 5.48
C VAL A 74 10.34 -1.00 6.08
N ALA A 75 11.06 -0.03 6.67
CA ALA A 75 10.46 1.14 7.29
C ALA A 75 9.73 2.04 6.28
N TRP A 76 10.22 2.11 5.04
CA TRP A 76 9.61 2.88 3.94
C TRP A 76 8.88 1.99 2.94
N MET A 77 8.39 0.84 3.39
CA MET A 77 7.56 -0.03 2.56
C MET A 77 6.13 0.49 2.54
N CYS A 78 5.62 0.75 1.34
CA CYS A 78 4.24 1.11 1.07
C CYS A 78 3.64 0.20 -0.01
N ASP A 79 2.41 0.42 -0.38
CA ASP A 79 1.70 -0.37 -1.39
C ASP A 79 2.46 -0.37 -2.73
N GLU A 80 2.94 0.80 -3.15
CA GLU A 80 3.62 1.01 -4.43
C GLU A 80 4.99 0.35 -4.43
N SER A 81 5.80 0.55 -3.39
CA SER A 81 7.12 -0.05 -3.30
C SER A 81 7.04 -1.57 -3.19
N PHE A 82 6.07 -2.10 -2.45
CA PHE A 82 5.79 -3.53 -2.39
C PHE A 82 5.41 -4.09 -3.76
N ALA A 83 4.45 -3.44 -4.44
CA ALA A 83 3.99 -3.87 -5.75
C ALA A 83 5.12 -3.90 -6.79
N ILE A 84 5.95 -2.85 -6.86
CA ILE A 84 7.10 -2.79 -7.76
C ILE A 84 8.12 -3.89 -7.43
N ASN A 85 8.47 -4.05 -6.16
CA ASN A 85 9.46 -5.04 -5.73
C ASN A 85 9.02 -6.48 -5.99
N VAL A 86 7.71 -6.76 -5.97
CA VAL A 86 7.19 -8.11 -6.22
C VAL A 86 6.97 -8.39 -7.71
N SER A 87 6.52 -7.40 -8.48
CA SER A 87 6.15 -7.59 -9.89
C SER A 87 7.34 -7.49 -10.86
N THR A 88 8.38 -6.72 -10.50
CA THR A 88 9.51 -6.46 -11.42
C THR A 88 10.42 -7.68 -11.54
N LYS A 89 10.65 -8.10 -12.77
CA LYS A 89 11.69 -9.07 -13.12
C LYS A 89 12.99 -8.32 -13.43
N LEU A 90 13.98 -8.53 -12.60
CA LEU A 90 15.27 -7.87 -12.76
C LEU A 90 16.18 -8.66 -13.73
N PRO A 91 16.99 -7.98 -14.55
CA PRO A 91 18.10 -8.60 -15.28
C PRO A 91 19.14 -9.19 -14.31
N ASP A 92 19.88 -10.20 -14.77
CA ASP A 92 20.87 -10.93 -13.95
C ASP A 92 22.05 -10.06 -13.47
N ASP A 93 22.31 -8.95 -14.14
CA ASP A 93 23.38 -7.99 -13.83
C ASP A 93 22.98 -6.94 -12.77
N VAL A 94 21.72 -6.93 -12.34
CA VAL A 94 21.21 -5.97 -11.35
C VAL A 94 21.18 -6.58 -9.95
N ASP A 95 21.79 -5.92 -8.97
CA ASP A 95 21.72 -6.30 -7.57
C ASP A 95 20.30 -6.01 -7.03
N GLU A 96 19.53 -7.08 -6.79
CA GLU A 96 18.15 -7.01 -6.29
C GLU A 96 18.05 -6.21 -4.97
N LYS A 97 19.04 -6.31 -4.08
CA LYS A 97 19.01 -5.67 -2.76
C LYS A 97 19.16 -4.15 -2.87
N TRP A 98 19.97 -3.70 -3.82
CA TRP A 98 20.08 -2.28 -4.14
C TRP A 98 18.83 -1.77 -4.84
N PHE A 99 18.25 -2.57 -5.73
CA PHE A 99 16.98 -2.21 -6.37
C PHE A 99 15.87 -2.00 -5.33
N TYR A 100 15.63 -2.97 -4.44
CA TYR A 100 14.60 -2.86 -3.41
C TYR A 100 14.81 -1.65 -2.49
N PHE A 101 16.06 -1.41 -2.09
CA PHE A 101 16.40 -0.23 -1.29
C PHE A 101 16.08 1.08 -2.03
N HIS A 102 16.49 1.21 -3.29
CA HIS A 102 16.26 2.43 -4.06
C HIS A 102 14.78 2.66 -4.35
N VAL A 103 14.00 1.63 -4.63
CA VAL A 103 12.55 1.75 -4.82
C VAL A 103 11.89 2.31 -3.56
N SER A 104 12.19 1.76 -2.38
CA SER A 104 11.62 2.25 -1.12
C SER A 104 12.11 3.66 -0.79
N TRP A 105 13.41 3.94 -0.94
CA TRP A 105 14.03 5.22 -0.67
C TRP A 105 13.49 6.34 -1.57
N LEU A 106 13.45 6.10 -2.89
CA LEU A 106 12.95 7.10 -3.85
C LEU A 106 11.46 7.35 -3.63
N ASN A 107 10.68 6.32 -3.36
CA ASN A 107 9.25 6.47 -3.08
C ASN A 107 9.04 7.35 -1.84
N TYR A 108 9.79 7.10 -0.75
CA TYR A 108 9.74 7.93 0.45
C TYR A 108 10.09 9.40 0.15
N ILE A 109 11.17 9.66 -0.57
CA ILE A 109 11.56 11.03 -0.92
C ILE A 109 10.50 11.71 -1.76
N PHE A 110 10.03 11.05 -2.83
CA PHE A 110 9.00 11.62 -3.68
C PHE A 110 7.72 11.92 -2.91
N TRP A 111 7.33 11.04 -1.99
CA TRP A 111 6.17 11.23 -1.14
C TRP A 111 6.30 12.48 -0.28
N VAL A 112 7.39 12.60 0.47
CA VAL A 112 7.65 13.76 1.36
C VAL A 112 7.78 15.05 0.55
N VAL A 113 8.52 15.03 -0.56
CA VAL A 113 8.69 16.23 -1.41
C VAL A 113 7.37 16.65 -2.05
N SER A 114 6.57 15.71 -2.52
CA SER A 114 5.25 16.00 -3.10
C SER A 114 4.30 16.61 -2.08
N THR A 115 4.29 16.12 -0.84
CA THR A 115 3.47 16.69 0.23
C THR A 115 3.97 18.07 0.66
N LEU A 116 5.27 18.31 0.63
CA LEU A 116 5.86 19.64 0.85
C LEU A 116 5.40 20.63 -0.24
N VAL A 117 5.53 20.25 -1.50
CA VAL A 117 5.06 21.07 -2.64
C VAL A 117 3.56 21.31 -2.55
N GLY A 118 2.77 20.27 -2.27
CA GLY A 118 1.32 20.38 -2.07
C GLY A 118 0.94 21.29 -0.90
N GLY A 119 1.71 21.27 0.19
CA GLY A 119 1.50 22.15 1.33
C GLY A 119 1.82 23.61 1.05
N LEU A 120 2.90 23.88 0.31
CA LEU A 120 3.32 25.24 -0.04
C LEU A 120 2.46 25.89 -1.13
N PHE A 121 2.04 25.11 -2.09
CA PHE A 121 1.30 25.60 -3.28
C PHE A 121 -0.16 25.16 -3.31
N GLY A 122 -0.70 24.63 -2.20
CA GLY A 122 -2.05 24.09 -2.13
C GLY A 122 -3.13 25.08 -2.56
N ASP A 123 -3.01 26.36 -2.16
CA ASP A 123 -3.97 27.39 -2.52
C ASP A 123 -3.92 27.72 -4.01
N LEU A 124 -2.73 27.70 -4.63
CA LEU A 124 -2.56 27.89 -6.06
C LEU A 124 -3.10 26.68 -6.85
N LEU A 125 -2.86 25.47 -6.35
CA LEU A 125 -3.37 24.24 -6.96
C LEU A 125 -4.88 24.08 -6.80
N ALA A 126 -5.50 24.70 -5.82
CA ALA A 126 -6.96 24.67 -5.63
C ALA A 126 -7.73 25.30 -6.81
N SER A 127 -7.08 26.15 -7.61
CA SER A 127 -7.64 26.74 -8.85
C SER A 127 -7.58 25.80 -10.06
N VAL A 128 -6.82 24.71 -9.98
CA VAL A 128 -6.64 23.76 -11.09
C VAL A 128 -7.68 22.64 -10.96
N ASP A 129 -8.35 22.30 -12.04
CA ASP A 129 -9.28 21.16 -12.06
C ASP A 129 -8.52 19.82 -12.01
N LEU A 130 -8.43 19.24 -10.82
CA LEU A 130 -7.71 18.00 -10.54
C LEU A 130 -8.62 16.76 -10.52
N ARG A 131 -9.83 16.82 -11.07
CA ARG A 131 -10.83 15.74 -10.96
C ARG A 131 -10.34 14.37 -11.46
N GLY A 132 -9.43 14.33 -12.42
CA GLY A 132 -8.88 13.08 -12.96
C GLY A 132 -7.75 12.48 -12.11
N ILE A 133 -7.08 13.26 -11.27
CA ILE A 133 -5.90 12.81 -10.50
C ILE A 133 -6.27 11.73 -9.48
N GLY A 134 -7.47 11.79 -8.90
CA GLY A 134 -7.93 10.76 -7.96
C GLY A 134 -8.02 9.35 -8.57
N PHE A 135 -8.02 9.21 -9.89
CA PHE A 135 -8.05 7.90 -10.55
C PHE A 135 -6.65 7.33 -10.84
N VAL A 136 -5.60 8.12 -10.72
CA VAL A 136 -4.22 7.67 -11.06
C VAL A 136 -3.81 6.48 -10.19
N LEU A 137 -4.01 6.56 -8.89
CA LEU A 137 -3.63 5.49 -7.95
C LEU A 137 -4.47 4.21 -8.16
N PRO A 138 -5.81 4.25 -8.19
CA PRO A 138 -6.61 3.08 -8.56
C PRO A 138 -6.22 2.49 -9.92
N GLY A 139 -5.98 3.34 -10.92
CA GLY A 139 -5.53 2.92 -12.24
C GLY A 139 -4.20 2.17 -12.22
N LEU A 140 -3.23 2.68 -11.46
CA LEU A 140 -1.94 2.02 -11.26
C LEU A 140 -2.10 0.61 -10.65
N PHE A 141 -2.89 0.48 -9.60
CA PHE A 141 -3.11 -0.83 -8.97
C PHE A 141 -3.86 -1.82 -9.89
N ILE A 142 -4.80 -1.33 -10.70
CA ILE A 142 -5.47 -2.17 -11.69
C ILE A 142 -4.44 -2.70 -12.70
N VAL A 143 -3.57 -1.84 -13.22
CA VAL A 143 -2.53 -2.23 -14.19
C VAL A 143 -1.58 -3.26 -13.57
N ILE A 144 -1.06 -3.01 -12.38
CA ILE A 144 -0.16 -3.94 -11.67
C ILE A 144 -0.86 -5.29 -11.43
N PHE A 145 -2.11 -5.27 -10.96
CA PHE A 145 -2.89 -6.49 -10.75
C PHE A 145 -3.07 -7.29 -12.05
N LEU A 146 -3.44 -6.63 -13.14
CA LEU A 146 -3.59 -7.27 -14.45
C LEU A 146 -2.27 -7.82 -14.95
N GLU A 147 -1.17 -7.08 -14.81
CA GLU A 147 0.17 -7.53 -15.19
C GLU A 147 0.58 -8.78 -14.41
N MET A 148 0.39 -8.79 -13.10
CA MET A 148 0.64 -9.99 -12.28
C MET A 148 -0.22 -11.17 -12.69
N LEU A 149 -1.49 -10.92 -13.02
CA LEU A 149 -2.44 -11.96 -13.45
C LEU A 149 -2.04 -12.55 -14.82
N PHE A 150 -1.68 -11.71 -15.80
CA PHE A 150 -1.29 -12.15 -17.13
C PHE A 150 0.08 -12.84 -17.16
N ASN A 151 1.03 -12.37 -16.33
CA ASN A 151 2.38 -12.92 -16.23
C ASN A 151 2.47 -14.13 -15.27
N ALA A 152 1.38 -14.53 -14.61
CA ALA A 152 1.38 -15.68 -13.72
C ALA A 152 1.75 -16.97 -14.47
N LYS A 153 2.70 -17.73 -13.91
CA LYS A 153 3.25 -18.96 -14.51
C LYS A 153 2.24 -20.09 -14.61
N SER A 154 1.19 -20.09 -13.80
CA SER A 154 0.20 -21.17 -13.71
C SER A 154 -1.23 -20.62 -13.82
N ASN A 155 -2.10 -21.40 -14.48
CA ASN A 155 -3.54 -21.10 -14.53
C ASN A 155 -4.19 -21.12 -13.12
N ASN A 156 -3.63 -21.91 -12.18
CA ASN A 156 -4.10 -21.94 -10.80
C ASN A 156 -3.87 -20.60 -10.10
N ILE A 157 -2.70 -19.97 -10.31
CA ILE A 157 -2.39 -18.65 -9.76
C ILE A 157 -3.30 -17.58 -10.38
N ARG A 158 -3.56 -17.66 -11.70
CA ARG A 158 -4.53 -16.76 -12.35
C ARG A 158 -5.95 -16.93 -11.77
N GLY A 159 -6.35 -18.18 -11.54
CA GLY A 159 -7.64 -18.50 -10.90
C GLY A 159 -7.73 -17.91 -9.48
N LEU A 160 -6.69 -18.06 -8.67
CA LEU A 160 -6.62 -17.47 -7.32
C LEU A 160 -6.70 -15.94 -7.35
N GLY A 161 -6.03 -15.29 -8.29
CA GLY A 161 -6.13 -13.84 -8.47
C GLY A 161 -7.56 -13.39 -8.83
N ALA A 162 -8.21 -14.10 -9.74
CA ALA A 162 -9.62 -13.83 -10.11
C ALA A 162 -10.57 -14.04 -8.91
N VAL A 163 -10.38 -15.14 -8.16
CA VAL A 163 -11.13 -15.40 -6.91
C VAL A 163 -10.90 -14.28 -5.90
N GLY A 164 -9.66 -13.79 -5.78
CA GLY A 164 -9.34 -12.65 -4.91
C GLY A 164 -10.13 -11.40 -5.25
N ALA A 165 -10.24 -11.06 -6.53
CA ALA A 165 -11.04 -9.91 -6.97
C ALA A 165 -12.54 -10.09 -6.64
N VAL A 166 -13.08 -11.29 -6.86
CA VAL A 166 -14.49 -11.61 -6.53
C VAL A 166 -14.71 -11.55 -5.02
N VAL A 167 -13.82 -12.12 -4.21
CA VAL A 167 -13.89 -12.08 -2.74
C VAL A 167 -13.83 -10.64 -2.24
N ALA A 168 -12.93 -9.81 -2.78
CA ALA A 168 -12.81 -8.42 -2.38
C ALA A 168 -14.10 -7.63 -2.69
N LEU A 169 -14.70 -7.85 -3.87
CA LEU A 169 -15.96 -7.22 -4.24
C LEU A 169 -17.12 -7.71 -3.36
N ALA A 170 -17.21 -9.01 -3.10
CA ALA A 170 -18.25 -9.57 -2.23
C ALA A 170 -18.12 -9.02 -0.79
N MET A 171 -16.91 -8.96 -0.23
CA MET A 171 -16.67 -8.41 1.09
C MET A 171 -16.97 -6.91 1.16
N LEU A 172 -16.67 -6.15 0.10
CA LEU A 172 -17.05 -4.73 0.03
C LEU A 172 -18.56 -4.53 0.13
N LEU A 173 -19.33 -5.39 -0.53
CA LEU A 173 -20.80 -5.33 -0.50
C LEU A 173 -21.39 -5.80 0.84
N LEU A 174 -20.77 -6.78 1.49
CA LEU A 174 -21.26 -7.38 2.74
C LEU A 174 -20.86 -6.59 3.99
N THR A 175 -19.61 -6.11 4.07
CA THR A 175 -19.05 -5.50 5.28
C THR A 175 -18.91 -3.98 5.18
N GLY A 176 -19.16 -3.42 4.00
CA GLY A 176 -19.02 -1.98 3.76
C GLY A 176 -17.56 -1.51 3.73
N LYS A 177 -17.33 -0.22 3.49
CA LYS A 177 -16.02 0.37 3.21
C LYS A 177 -14.99 0.26 4.35
N SER A 178 -15.43 0.13 5.60
CA SER A 178 -14.54 0.18 6.77
C SER A 178 -13.84 -1.17 7.05
N LEU A 179 -14.53 -2.28 6.86
CA LEU A 179 -14.02 -3.62 7.24
C LEU A 179 -13.68 -4.52 6.04
N PHE A 180 -14.09 -4.15 4.81
CA PHE A 180 -13.94 -5.03 3.65
C PHE A 180 -12.50 -5.49 3.40
N MET A 181 -11.53 -4.62 3.67
CA MET A 181 -10.11 -4.91 3.41
C MET A 181 -9.62 -6.06 4.30
N LEU A 182 -9.85 -5.98 5.62
CA LEU A 182 -9.46 -7.04 6.55
C LEU A 182 -10.27 -8.33 6.33
N ALA A 183 -11.58 -8.18 6.07
CA ALA A 183 -12.43 -9.32 5.79
C ALA A 183 -12.02 -10.05 4.52
N SER A 184 -11.74 -9.32 3.42
CA SER A 184 -11.27 -9.92 2.18
C SER A 184 -9.90 -10.57 2.32
N MET A 185 -8.96 -9.95 3.06
CA MET A 185 -7.65 -10.54 3.34
C MET A 185 -7.78 -11.83 4.16
N GLY A 186 -8.61 -11.84 5.20
CA GLY A 186 -8.88 -13.03 6.00
C GLY A 186 -9.50 -14.16 5.15
N CYS A 187 -10.50 -13.85 4.33
CA CYS A 187 -11.08 -14.81 3.40
C CYS A 187 -10.06 -15.35 2.39
N MET A 188 -9.20 -14.49 1.84
CA MET A 188 -8.18 -14.93 0.90
C MET A 188 -7.12 -15.83 1.54
N LEU A 189 -6.74 -15.60 2.80
CA LEU A 189 -5.87 -16.54 3.54
C LEU A 189 -6.50 -17.92 3.64
N VAL A 190 -7.79 -18.00 3.95
CA VAL A 190 -8.53 -19.27 4.01
C VAL A 190 -8.58 -19.92 2.63
N VAL A 191 -8.89 -19.17 1.59
CA VAL A 191 -8.91 -19.67 0.19
C VAL A 191 -7.54 -20.20 -0.22
N CYS A 192 -6.47 -19.44 0.04
CA CYS A 192 -5.10 -19.87 -0.25
C CYS A 192 -4.70 -21.12 0.54
N TYR A 193 -5.07 -21.20 1.81
CA TYR A 193 -4.81 -22.39 2.63
C TYR A 193 -5.55 -23.64 2.10
N ILE A 194 -6.81 -23.48 1.70
CA ILE A 194 -7.60 -24.56 1.09
C ILE A 194 -6.97 -24.99 -0.24
N ALA A 195 -6.60 -24.04 -1.09
CA ALA A 195 -5.97 -24.31 -2.38
C ALA A 195 -4.62 -25.01 -2.23
N TYR A 196 -3.81 -24.63 -1.23
CA TYR A 196 -2.56 -25.31 -0.89
C TYR A 196 -2.80 -26.75 -0.44
N LYS A 197 -3.75 -26.97 0.48
CA LYS A 197 -4.02 -28.28 1.06
C LYS A 197 -4.66 -29.28 0.08
N TRP A 198 -5.54 -28.80 -0.82
CA TRP A 198 -6.37 -29.65 -1.68
C TRP A 198 -5.96 -29.61 -3.15
N GLY A 199 -5.26 -28.58 -3.59
CA GLY A 199 -4.98 -28.32 -5.00
C GLY A 199 -3.54 -28.50 -5.44
N GLY A 200 -2.60 -28.82 -4.55
CA GLY A 200 -1.18 -28.95 -4.90
C GLY A 200 -0.61 -27.68 -5.57
N VAL A 201 -1.11 -26.50 -5.21
CA VAL A 201 -0.57 -25.24 -5.67
C VAL A 201 0.76 -25.03 -4.94
N HIS A 202 1.86 -25.36 -5.61
CA HIS A 202 3.19 -24.97 -5.17
C HIS A 202 3.31 -23.46 -5.42
N LEU A 203 3.57 -22.71 -4.36
CA LEU A 203 3.82 -21.27 -4.37
C LEU A 203 5.33 -21.00 -4.61
N ASP A 204 5.88 -21.64 -5.66
CA ASP A 204 7.29 -21.44 -6.05
C ASP A 204 7.45 -20.13 -6.85
#